data_80996920be5e4b6128e0f7ab45bffae5
#
_entry.id   80996920be5e4b6128e0f7ab45bffae5
#
_cell.length_a   1.000
_cell.length_b   1.000
_cell.length_c   1.000
_cell.angle_alpha   90.00
_cell.angle_beta   90.00
_cell.angle_gamma   90.00
#
_symmetry.space_group_name_H-M   'P 1'
#
loop_
_entity.id
_entity.type
_entity.pdbx_description
1 polymer ?
#
loop_
_entity_poly.entity_id
_entity_poly.type
_entity_poly.pdbx_seq_one_letter_code
_entity_poly.pdbx_strand_id
1 'polypeptide(L)'
;MGINSIMSANDILNRVAVEIGIAPVTDPYSSTDPTFVKMKTLLNIAGEELVNAHPWEILLKQHQIITTSADTGIYTLPDDFSHIVNQTGWERSQRVPLGGPRTSQEWAYLKGRDFANSSVYIQFRFADGKFQIYPAPPPDGLDIDFEYVSTGWVRSATADPFTYTDEIIAGDQVPIFNKTLISRYLKVKMLEATGFDTTKAQADFNQIFAFLTGTEKGAPVLDAGGGRGFPYLGYSNIPDTGFGL
;
A
#
# COMPACT_ATOMS: atom_id res chain seq x y z
N MET A 1 -6.24 12.02 5.68
CA MET A 1 -6.48 11.54 7.07
C MET A 1 -5.79 12.47 8.05
N GLY A 2 -6.46 12.98 9.10
CA GLY A 2 -5.85 13.94 10.04
C GLY A 2 -4.81 13.27 10.96
N ILE A 3 -3.70 13.96 11.21
CA ILE A 3 -2.59 13.52 12.07
C ILE A 3 -3.06 13.08 13.48
N ASN A 4 -4.18 13.61 13.96
CA ASN A 4 -4.75 13.30 15.28
C ASN A 4 -5.47 11.93 15.37
N SER A 5 -5.49 11.14 14.32
CA SER A 5 -6.15 9.83 14.30
C SER A 5 -5.24 8.64 14.60
N ILE A 6 -3.94 8.88 14.80
CA ILE A 6 -2.93 7.86 15.10
C ILE A 6 -2.59 7.82 16.61
N MET A 7 -2.01 6.70 17.06
CA MET A 7 -1.69 6.44 18.45
C MET A 7 -0.50 5.48 18.54
N SER A 8 0.35 5.59 19.56
CA SER A 8 1.48 4.66 19.75
C SER A 8 1.00 3.24 20.07
N ALA A 9 1.88 2.25 19.84
CA ALA A 9 1.58 0.86 20.17
C ALA A 9 1.26 0.70 21.68
N ASN A 10 2.03 1.34 22.56
CA ASN A 10 1.77 1.32 24.00
C ASN A 10 0.39 1.85 24.36
N ASP A 11 -0.02 2.95 23.77
CA ASP A 11 -1.33 3.54 24.03
C ASP A 11 -2.48 2.67 23.51
N ILE A 12 -2.29 2.01 22.33
CA ILE A 12 -3.27 1.08 21.78
C ILE A 12 -3.43 -0.13 22.69
N LEU A 13 -2.32 -0.73 23.13
CA LEU A 13 -2.34 -1.87 24.04
C LEU A 13 -3.03 -1.53 25.36
N ASN A 14 -2.69 -0.41 25.99
CA ASN A 14 -3.33 0.05 27.23
C ASN A 14 -4.82 0.35 27.03
N ARG A 15 -5.19 0.99 25.95
CA ARG A 15 -6.59 1.27 25.61
C ARG A 15 -7.42 0.00 25.54
N VAL A 16 -6.93 -1.00 24.82
CA VAL A 16 -7.63 -2.28 24.67
C VAL A 16 -7.61 -3.07 25.98
N ALA A 17 -6.51 -3.05 26.75
CA ALA A 17 -6.42 -3.67 28.07
C ALA A 17 -7.52 -3.17 29.00
N VAL A 18 -7.68 -1.86 29.10
CA VAL A 18 -8.74 -1.25 29.93
C VAL A 18 -10.14 -1.64 29.44
N GLU A 19 -10.38 -1.69 28.15
CA GLU A 19 -11.68 -2.08 27.59
C GLU A 19 -12.05 -3.56 27.87
N ILE A 20 -11.07 -4.43 28.12
CA ILE A 20 -11.29 -5.84 28.47
C ILE A 20 -11.12 -6.10 29.97
N GLY A 21 -10.98 -5.04 30.79
CA GLY A 21 -10.94 -5.13 32.24
C GLY A 21 -9.57 -5.44 32.86
N ILE A 22 -8.47 -5.21 32.09
CA ILE A 22 -7.09 -5.36 32.56
C ILE A 22 -6.54 -3.99 32.93
N ALA A 23 -5.82 -3.91 34.08
CA ALA A 23 -5.19 -2.67 34.51
C ALA A 23 -4.10 -2.20 33.52
N PRO A 24 -4.03 -0.90 33.20
CA PRO A 24 -3.00 -0.36 32.33
C PRO A 24 -1.62 -0.41 33.02
N VAL A 25 -0.56 -0.55 32.23
CA VAL A 25 0.83 -0.54 32.70
C VAL A 25 1.62 0.56 31.97
N THR A 26 2.73 0.99 32.57
CA THR A 26 3.52 2.10 32.01
C THR A 26 4.08 1.76 30.61
N ASP A 27 4.59 0.55 30.43
CA ASP A 27 5.12 0.07 29.15
C ASP A 27 4.58 -1.34 28.84
N PRO A 28 3.38 -1.42 28.22
CA PRO A 28 2.76 -2.69 27.87
C PRO A 28 3.55 -3.48 26.84
N TYR A 29 4.27 -2.82 25.94
CA TYR A 29 5.02 -3.50 24.88
C TYR A 29 6.22 -4.27 25.43
N SER A 30 6.93 -3.72 26.43
CA SER A 30 8.06 -4.38 27.09
C SER A 30 7.62 -5.30 28.25
N SER A 31 6.33 -5.34 28.58
CA SER A 31 5.79 -6.18 29.67
C SER A 31 5.99 -7.67 29.38
N THR A 32 6.37 -8.41 30.42
CA THR A 32 6.47 -9.88 30.40
C THR A 32 5.17 -10.58 30.81
N ASP A 33 4.12 -9.83 31.16
CA ASP A 33 2.81 -10.38 31.46
C ASP A 33 2.27 -11.16 30.24
N PRO A 34 1.84 -12.43 30.42
CA PRO A 34 1.36 -13.27 29.32
C PRO A 34 0.23 -12.60 28.51
N THR A 35 -0.58 -11.77 29.13
CA THR A 35 -1.67 -11.08 28.45
C THR A 35 -1.16 -10.01 27.49
N PHE A 36 -0.22 -9.18 27.94
CA PHE A 36 0.40 -8.17 27.08
C PHE A 36 1.27 -8.80 25.99
N VAL A 37 1.97 -9.91 26.28
CA VAL A 37 2.70 -10.68 25.27
C VAL A 37 1.75 -11.17 24.17
N LYS A 38 0.59 -11.72 24.54
CA LYS A 38 -0.45 -12.11 23.59
C LYS A 38 -0.97 -10.92 22.80
N MET A 39 -1.30 -9.81 23.49
CA MET A 39 -1.85 -8.61 22.84
C MET A 39 -0.90 -8.00 21.81
N LYS A 40 0.41 -7.92 22.10
CA LYS A 40 1.39 -7.38 21.11
C LYS A 40 1.52 -8.26 19.89
N THR A 41 1.49 -9.59 20.04
CA THR A 41 1.47 -10.51 18.89
C THR A 41 0.21 -10.34 18.05
N LEU A 42 -0.95 -10.25 18.72
CA LEU A 42 -2.23 -10.02 18.02
C LEU A 42 -2.31 -8.63 17.39
N LEU A 43 -1.61 -7.62 17.92
CA LEU A 43 -1.54 -6.29 17.31
C LEU A 43 -0.79 -6.33 15.99
N ASN A 44 0.33 -7.05 15.90
CA ASN A 44 1.05 -7.24 14.64
C ASN A 44 0.21 -8.00 13.62
N ILE A 45 -0.40 -9.12 14.03
CA ILE A 45 -1.33 -9.87 13.16
C ILE A 45 -2.48 -8.98 12.65
N ALA A 46 -3.06 -8.16 13.54
CA ALA A 46 -4.14 -7.24 13.16
C ALA A 46 -3.67 -6.19 12.14
N GLY A 47 -2.44 -5.68 12.28
CA GLY A 47 -1.85 -4.74 11.33
C GLY A 47 -1.64 -5.37 9.95
N GLU A 48 -1.02 -6.55 9.88
CA GLU A 48 -0.80 -7.30 8.65
C GLU A 48 -2.12 -7.64 7.92
N GLU A 49 -3.13 -8.07 8.67
CA GLU A 49 -4.45 -8.35 8.09
C GLU A 49 -5.13 -7.08 7.57
N LEU A 50 -5.00 -5.94 8.26
CA LEU A 50 -5.55 -4.66 7.80
C LEU A 50 -4.87 -4.17 6.51
N VAL A 51 -3.55 -4.35 6.37
CA VAL A 51 -2.83 -4.03 5.12
C VAL A 51 -3.46 -4.76 3.92
N ASN A 52 -3.82 -6.04 4.11
CA ASN A 52 -4.37 -6.88 3.04
C ASN A 52 -5.90 -6.75 2.87
N ALA A 53 -6.61 -6.14 3.84
CA ALA A 53 -8.06 -6.06 3.83
C ALA A 53 -8.61 -5.01 2.84
N HIS A 54 -7.82 -3.98 2.51
CA HIS A 54 -8.25 -2.87 1.66
C HIS A 54 -7.03 -2.18 1.02
N PRO A 55 -7.13 -1.69 -0.23
CA PRO A 55 -6.08 -0.88 -0.84
C PRO A 55 -6.09 0.54 -0.23
N TRP A 56 -5.43 0.70 0.92
CA TRP A 56 -5.37 1.96 1.67
C TRP A 56 -4.54 3.01 0.92
N GLU A 57 -5.08 4.21 0.71
CA GLU A 57 -4.35 5.33 0.10
C GLU A 57 -3.09 5.70 0.89
N ILE A 58 -3.11 5.54 2.22
CA ILE A 58 -1.98 5.83 3.09
C ILE A 58 -0.79 4.90 2.88
N LEU A 59 -0.99 3.73 2.26
CA LEU A 59 0.05 2.76 1.90
C LEU A 59 0.58 2.96 0.47
N LEU A 60 -0.02 3.85 -0.30
CA LEU A 60 0.45 4.14 -1.67
C LEU A 60 1.76 4.90 -1.63
N LYS A 61 2.74 4.39 -2.36
CA LYS A 61 4.04 5.01 -2.58
C LYS A 61 4.40 5.01 -4.05
N GLN A 62 5.24 5.96 -4.43
CA GLN A 62 5.78 6.08 -5.78
C GLN A 62 7.21 5.56 -5.81
N HIS A 63 7.55 4.83 -6.87
CA HIS A 63 8.90 4.37 -7.12
C HIS A 63 9.35 4.83 -8.49
N GLN A 64 10.56 5.39 -8.55
CA GLN A 64 11.17 5.93 -9.76
C GLN A 64 12.46 5.18 -10.08
N ILE A 65 12.65 4.84 -11.34
CA ILE A 65 13.85 4.22 -11.87
C ILE A 65 14.35 5.06 -13.04
N ILE A 66 15.56 5.58 -12.94
CA ILE A 66 16.23 6.24 -14.07
C ILE A 66 17.19 5.22 -14.67
N THR A 67 16.97 4.86 -15.94
CA THR A 67 17.78 3.85 -16.62
C THR A 67 19.10 4.40 -17.13
N THR A 68 20.10 3.52 -17.19
CA THR A 68 21.36 3.78 -17.89
C THR A 68 21.61 2.71 -18.94
N SER A 69 22.37 3.02 -19.97
CA SER A 69 22.74 2.07 -21.03
C SER A 69 23.63 0.92 -20.53
N ALA A 70 24.18 1.03 -19.32
CA ALA A 70 24.94 -0.02 -18.65
C ALA A 70 24.06 -1.00 -17.89
N ASP A 71 22.76 -0.69 -17.69
CA ASP A 71 21.84 -1.52 -16.92
C ASP A 71 21.47 -2.79 -17.67
N THR A 72 21.18 -3.83 -16.91
CA THR A 72 20.73 -5.11 -17.47
C THR A 72 19.22 -5.16 -17.74
N GLY A 73 18.49 -4.10 -17.41
CA GLY A 73 17.03 -4.07 -17.45
C GLY A 73 16.36 -4.81 -16.27
N ILE A 74 17.12 -5.09 -15.21
CA ILE A 74 16.66 -5.78 -14.00
C ILE A 74 16.91 -4.85 -12.81
N TYR A 75 15.85 -4.47 -12.12
CA TYR A 75 15.90 -3.52 -11.01
C TYR A 75 15.37 -4.13 -9.73
N THR A 76 15.98 -3.75 -8.62
CA THR A 76 15.52 -4.12 -7.28
C THR A 76 14.28 -3.31 -6.93
N LEU A 77 13.27 -3.96 -6.38
CA LEU A 77 12.11 -3.30 -5.82
C LEU A 77 12.42 -2.74 -4.43
N PRO A 78 11.66 -1.73 -3.94
CA PRO A 78 11.74 -1.30 -2.55
C PRO A 78 11.49 -2.46 -1.58
N ASP A 79 12.17 -2.46 -0.42
CA ASP A 79 12.04 -3.53 0.58
C ASP A 79 10.59 -3.69 1.10
N ASP A 80 9.83 -2.60 1.07
CA ASP A 80 8.44 -2.55 1.49
C ASP A 80 7.43 -2.75 0.34
N PHE A 81 7.87 -3.21 -0.82
CA PHE A 81 7.01 -3.43 -1.97
C PHE A 81 6.08 -4.63 -1.77
N SER A 82 4.78 -4.42 -1.85
CA SER A 82 3.77 -5.48 -1.90
C SER A 82 3.38 -5.80 -3.35
N HIS A 83 2.73 -4.86 -4.01
CA HIS A 83 2.31 -5.01 -5.41
C HIS A 83 2.16 -3.65 -6.08
N ILE A 84 2.25 -3.64 -7.41
CA ILE A 84 2.04 -2.43 -8.23
C ILE A 84 0.56 -2.06 -8.27
N VAL A 85 0.29 -0.75 -8.25
CA VAL A 85 -1.04 -0.24 -8.57
C VAL A 85 -1.24 -0.31 -10.07
N ASN A 86 -2.32 -0.96 -10.49
CA ASN A 86 -2.56 -1.23 -11.91
C ASN A 86 -2.67 0.07 -12.73
N GLN A 87 -2.07 0.09 -13.93
CA GLN A 87 -2.08 1.21 -14.88
C GLN A 87 -1.41 2.52 -14.40
N THR A 88 -0.62 2.48 -13.34
CA THR A 88 0.15 3.65 -12.87
C THR A 88 1.56 3.73 -13.43
N GLY A 89 2.02 2.69 -14.13
CA GLY A 89 3.36 2.65 -14.69
C GLY A 89 3.50 3.52 -15.95
N TRP A 90 4.41 4.48 -15.90
CA TRP A 90 4.70 5.41 -17.00
C TRP A 90 6.19 5.57 -17.23
N GLU A 91 6.57 5.73 -18.48
CA GLU A 91 7.84 6.30 -18.89
C GLU A 91 7.63 7.82 -19.07
N ARG A 92 8.21 8.62 -18.19
CA ARG A 92 7.95 10.06 -18.07
C ARG A 92 8.66 10.90 -19.12
N SER A 93 9.84 10.45 -19.58
CA SER A 93 10.63 11.18 -20.59
C SER A 93 9.88 11.28 -21.92
N GLN A 94 9.26 10.20 -22.34
CA GLN A 94 8.49 10.11 -23.59
C GLN A 94 6.97 10.21 -23.39
N ARG A 95 6.52 10.22 -22.11
CA ARG A 95 5.10 10.29 -21.71
C ARG A 95 4.25 9.14 -22.25
N VAL A 96 4.80 7.93 -22.20
CA VAL A 96 4.11 6.71 -22.66
C VAL A 96 3.86 5.76 -21.48
N PRO A 97 2.71 5.05 -21.47
CA PRO A 97 2.45 4.06 -20.43
C PRO A 97 3.34 2.83 -20.61
N LEU A 98 3.69 2.19 -19.50
CA LEU A 98 4.40 0.91 -19.52
C LEU A 98 3.44 -0.21 -19.95
N GLY A 99 3.91 -1.10 -20.80
CA GLY A 99 3.17 -2.30 -21.22
C GLY A 99 3.41 -3.46 -20.27
N GLY A 100 2.42 -3.86 -19.49
CA GLY A 100 2.56 -4.99 -18.56
C GLY A 100 1.58 -4.95 -17.39
N PRO A 101 1.77 -5.82 -16.38
CA PRO A 101 2.84 -6.83 -16.29
C PRO A 101 2.66 -7.97 -17.30
N ARG A 102 3.77 -8.40 -17.92
CA ARG A 102 3.77 -9.47 -18.93
C ARG A 102 3.88 -10.85 -18.30
N THR A 103 3.15 -11.80 -18.86
CA THR A 103 3.25 -13.22 -18.50
C THR A 103 4.58 -13.83 -18.97
N SER A 104 4.98 -14.96 -18.40
CA SER A 104 6.21 -15.66 -18.81
C SER A 104 6.19 -16.07 -20.29
N GLN A 105 5.02 -16.42 -20.85
CA GLN A 105 4.86 -16.73 -22.27
C GLN A 105 5.08 -15.50 -23.16
N GLU A 106 4.42 -14.38 -22.84
CA GLU A 106 4.59 -13.13 -23.59
C GLU A 106 6.03 -12.63 -23.51
N TRP A 107 6.67 -12.78 -22.34
CA TRP A 107 8.05 -12.39 -22.14
C TRP A 107 9.03 -13.23 -22.99
N ALA A 108 8.83 -14.54 -23.03
CA ALA A 108 9.61 -15.43 -23.88
C ALA A 108 9.43 -15.09 -25.36
N TYR A 109 8.21 -14.76 -25.77
CA TYR A 109 7.90 -14.34 -27.14
C TYR A 109 8.60 -13.00 -27.50
N LEU A 110 8.56 -12.01 -26.61
CA LEU A 110 9.26 -10.73 -26.80
C LEU A 110 10.77 -10.93 -27.00
N LYS A 111 11.39 -11.76 -26.16
CA LYS A 111 12.82 -12.08 -26.28
C LYS A 111 13.15 -12.89 -27.53
N GLY A 112 12.28 -13.83 -27.92
CA GLY A 112 12.52 -14.71 -29.05
C GLY A 112 12.43 -14.02 -30.41
N ARG A 113 11.70 -12.91 -30.52
CA ARG A 113 11.54 -12.15 -31.77
C ARG A 113 12.44 -10.93 -31.89
N ASP A 114 13.21 -10.61 -30.86
CA ASP A 114 14.14 -9.47 -30.82
C ASP A 114 13.50 -8.14 -31.31
N PHE A 115 12.33 -7.82 -30.76
CA PHE A 115 11.61 -6.57 -31.05
C PHE A 115 12.29 -5.33 -30.44
N ALA A 116 13.50 -5.46 -29.92
CA ALA A 116 14.20 -4.41 -29.18
C ALA A 116 14.31 -3.06 -29.91
N ASN A 117 14.36 -3.10 -31.23
CA ASN A 117 14.62 -1.90 -32.04
C ASN A 117 13.37 -1.22 -32.61
N SER A 118 12.17 -1.75 -32.38
CA SER A 118 10.95 -1.22 -33.02
C SER A 118 9.83 -0.84 -32.05
N SER A 119 9.99 -1.07 -30.75
CA SER A 119 8.94 -0.75 -29.77
C SER A 119 9.22 0.57 -29.05
N VAL A 120 8.34 1.53 -29.24
CA VAL A 120 8.31 2.80 -28.47
C VAL A 120 7.89 2.53 -27.01
N TYR A 121 7.24 1.39 -26.75
CA TYR A 121 6.69 1.06 -25.44
C TYR A 121 7.62 0.13 -24.67
N ILE A 122 8.03 0.57 -23.48
CA ILE A 122 8.72 -0.28 -22.53
C ILE A 122 7.74 -1.34 -22.02
N GLN A 123 8.16 -2.60 -22.11
CA GLN A 123 7.43 -3.72 -21.55
C GLN A 123 8.04 -4.09 -20.19
N PHE A 124 7.21 -4.50 -19.25
CA PHE A 124 7.71 -4.91 -17.96
C PHE A 124 7.06 -6.19 -17.43
N ARG A 125 7.75 -6.85 -16.51
CA ARG A 125 7.22 -7.93 -15.69
C ARG A 125 7.85 -7.93 -14.30
N PHE A 126 7.21 -8.64 -13.39
CA PHE A 126 7.81 -9.03 -12.12
C PHE A 126 8.26 -10.49 -12.18
N ALA A 127 9.51 -10.76 -11.87
CA ALA A 127 10.06 -12.10 -11.80
C ALA A 127 11.24 -12.13 -10.84
N ASP A 128 11.34 -13.18 -10.04
CA ASP A 128 12.41 -13.37 -9.04
C ASP A 128 12.51 -12.19 -8.04
N GLY A 129 11.35 -11.66 -7.61
CA GLY A 129 11.30 -10.51 -6.69
C GLY A 129 11.88 -9.22 -7.26
N LYS A 130 12.01 -9.11 -8.57
CA LYS A 130 12.61 -7.94 -9.26
C LYS A 130 11.69 -7.40 -10.34
N PHE A 131 11.84 -6.11 -10.61
CA PHE A 131 11.24 -5.44 -11.74
C PHE A 131 12.14 -5.60 -12.98
N GLN A 132 11.60 -6.21 -14.02
CA GLN A 132 12.34 -6.46 -15.27
C GLN A 132 11.68 -5.69 -16.41
N ILE A 133 12.49 -5.00 -17.21
CA ILE A 133 12.03 -4.25 -18.39
C ILE A 133 12.61 -4.82 -19.68
N TYR A 134 11.92 -4.55 -20.77
CA TYR A 134 12.34 -4.85 -22.14
C TYR A 134 12.08 -3.62 -23.03
N PRO A 135 13.01 -3.19 -23.90
CA PRO A 135 14.26 -3.85 -24.27
C PRO A 135 15.31 -3.90 -23.15
N ALA A 136 16.22 -4.87 -23.23
CA ALA A 136 17.35 -5.04 -22.32
C ALA A 136 18.63 -5.30 -23.14
N PRO A 137 19.70 -4.46 -23.03
CA PRO A 137 19.78 -3.27 -22.16
C PRO A 137 18.77 -2.19 -22.55
N PRO A 138 18.30 -1.38 -21.55
CA PRO A 138 17.39 -0.29 -21.85
C PRO A 138 18.11 0.89 -22.50
N PRO A 139 17.40 1.76 -23.23
CA PRO A 139 17.92 3.08 -23.59
C PRO A 139 18.33 3.89 -22.36
N ASP A 140 19.31 4.77 -22.54
CA ASP A 140 19.82 5.65 -21.50
C ASP A 140 18.82 6.78 -21.18
N GLY A 141 18.68 7.11 -19.89
CA GLY A 141 17.91 8.27 -19.44
C GLY A 141 16.39 8.12 -19.47
N LEU A 142 15.85 6.90 -19.52
CA LEU A 142 14.41 6.69 -19.37
C LEU A 142 14.03 6.91 -17.88
N ASP A 143 12.98 7.66 -17.67
CA ASP A 143 12.40 7.93 -16.36
C ASP A 143 11.13 7.08 -16.17
N ILE A 144 11.31 5.91 -15.56
CA ILE A 144 10.25 4.96 -15.29
C ILE A 144 9.70 5.20 -13.89
N ASP A 145 8.40 5.40 -13.82
CA ASP A 145 7.70 5.74 -12.60
C ASP A 145 6.43 4.89 -12.47
N PHE A 146 6.18 4.38 -11.27
CA PHE A 146 4.95 3.65 -10.96
C PHE A 146 4.59 3.78 -9.47
N GLU A 147 3.31 3.63 -9.19
CA GLU A 147 2.81 3.55 -7.82
C GLU A 147 2.72 2.10 -7.36
N TYR A 148 2.98 1.89 -6.09
CA TYR A 148 2.87 0.58 -5.46
C TYR A 148 2.26 0.68 -4.07
N VAL A 149 1.72 -0.43 -3.60
CA VAL A 149 1.24 -0.57 -2.23
C VAL A 149 2.40 -1.06 -1.38
N SER A 150 2.68 -0.33 -0.30
CA SER A 150 3.72 -0.64 0.68
C SER A 150 3.20 -1.62 1.73
N THR A 151 4.06 -2.53 2.21
CA THR A 151 3.81 -3.34 3.41
C THR A 151 4.08 -2.59 4.71
N GLY A 152 4.74 -1.43 4.63
CA GLY A 152 5.19 -0.65 5.78
C GLY A 152 4.04 0.11 6.45
N TRP A 153 3.31 -0.55 7.34
CA TRP A 153 2.17 0.01 8.06
C TRP A 153 2.52 0.59 9.44
N VAL A 154 3.78 0.47 9.87
CA VAL A 154 4.28 1.00 11.14
C VAL A 154 5.28 2.10 10.88
N ARG A 155 5.09 3.25 11.50
CA ARG A 155 5.96 4.41 11.42
C ARG A 155 6.84 4.51 12.65
N SER A 156 8.11 4.89 12.49
CA SER A 156 8.99 5.28 13.59
C SER A 156 8.40 6.48 14.36
N ALA A 157 8.65 6.56 15.68
CA ALA A 157 8.14 7.65 16.51
C ALA A 157 8.82 8.99 16.22
N THR A 158 10.14 8.99 16.01
CA THR A 158 11.00 10.17 16.07
C THR A 158 11.92 10.39 14.88
N ALA A 159 12.00 9.45 13.93
CA ALA A 159 12.85 9.62 12.75
C ALA A 159 12.29 10.71 11.81
N ASP A 160 13.18 11.52 11.24
CA ASP A 160 12.84 12.50 10.20
C ASP A 160 13.88 12.37 9.06
N PRO A 161 13.51 11.88 7.88
CA PRO A 161 12.17 11.41 7.52
C PRO A 161 11.74 10.13 8.26
N PHE A 162 10.43 9.91 8.40
CA PHE A 162 9.92 8.71 9.05
C PHE A 162 10.34 7.44 8.30
N THR A 163 10.80 6.45 9.08
CA THR A 163 11.00 5.09 8.56
C THR A 163 9.74 4.26 8.78
N TYR A 164 9.46 3.36 7.84
CA TYR A 164 8.30 2.48 7.86
C TYR A 164 8.74 1.04 7.90
N THR A 165 8.07 0.24 8.73
CA THR A 165 8.29 -1.20 8.89
C THR A 165 6.97 -1.94 8.76
N ASP A 166 7.03 -3.21 8.50
CA ASP A 166 5.89 -4.11 8.40
C ASP A 166 5.51 -4.75 9.75
N GLU A 167 6.29 -4.50 10.80
CA GLU A 167 6.08 -5.01 12.14
C GLU A 167 6.37 -3.94 13.19
N ILE A 168 5.61 -3.97 14.31
CA ILE A 168 5.90 -3.20 15.51
C ILE A 168 6.96 -3.96 16.31
N ILE A 169 8.08 -3.31 16.58
CA ILE A 169 9.19 -3.84 17.40
C ILE A 169 9.44 -3.05 18.68
N ALA A 170 8.85 -1.87 18.81
CA ALA A 170 8.96 -1.00 20.00
C ALA A 170 7.63 -0.31 20.32
N GLY A 171 7.40 -0.04 21.60
CA GLY A 171 6.11 0.47 22.09
C GLY A 171 5.80 1.92 21.70
N ASP A 172 6.80 2.71 21.33
CA ASP A 172 6.68 4.09 20.86
C ASP A 172 6.36 4.21 19.37
N GLN A 173 6.53 3.12 18.62
CA GLN A 173 6.18 3.09 17.19
C GLN A 173 4.67 3.28 16.99
N VAL A 174 4.32 3.84 15.84
CA VAL A 174 2.97 4.32 15.56
C VAL A 174 2.41 3.62 14.34
N PRO A 175 1.40 2.76 14.49
CA PRO A 175 0.61 2.26 13.35
C PRO A 175 -0.01 3.43 12.58
N ILE A 176 0.08 3.40 11.25
CA ILE A 176 -0.47 4.48 10.41
C ILE A 176 -1.98 4.43 10.26
N PHE A 177 -2.59 3.31 10.62
CA PHE A 177 -4.04 3.15 10.60
C PHE A 177 -4.74 4.02 11.64
N ASN A 178 -6.03 4.31 11.41
CA ASN A 178 -6.86 5.00 12.37
C ASN A 178 -6.85 4.29 13.72
N LYS A 179 -6.55 5.04 14.80
CA LYS A 179 -6.46 4.51 16.17
C LYS A 179 -7.68 3.72 16.62
N THR A 180 -8.87 4.14 16.17
CA THR A 180 -10.12 3.44 16.54
C THR A 180 -10.25 2.14 15.79
N LEU A 181 -9.90 2.11 14.51
CA LEU A 181 -9.94 0.91 13.67
C LEU A 181 -9.05 -0.18 14.26
N ILE A 182 -7.77 0.12 14.44
CA ILE A 182 -6.80 -0.87 14.93
C ILE A 182 -7.08 -1.31 16.37
N SER A 183 -7.55 -0.40 17.24
CA SER A 183 -7.95 -0.76 18.62
C SER A 183 -9.17 -1.68 18.63
N ARG A 184 -10.19 -1.42 17.79
CA ARG A 184 -11.37 -2.28 17.69
C ARG A 184 -11.00 -3.65 17.11
N TYR A 185 -10.12 -3.69 16.12
CA TYR A 185 -9.69 -4.97 15.55
C TYR A 185 -8.85 -5.79 16.54
N LEU A 186 -7.91 -5.17 17.24
CA LEU A 186 -7.17 -5.84 18.32
C LEU A 186 -8.10 -6.39 19.41
N LYS A 187 -9.15 -5.64 19.78
CA LYS A 187 -10.15 -6.12 20.74
C LYS A 187 -10.86 -7.38 20.25
N VAL A 188 -11.29 -7.42 18.98
CA VAL A 188 -11.89 -8.61 18.36
C VAL A 188 -10.94 -9.80 18.46
N LYS A 189 -9.69 -9.63 18.01
CA LYS A 189 -8.66 -10.69 18.05
C LYS A 189 -8.40 -11.18 19.48
N MET A 190 -8.39 -10.28 20.45
CA MET A 190 -8.18 -10.66 21.84
C MET A 190 -9.35 -11.47 22.42
N LEU A 191 -10.59 -11.08 22.11
CA LEU A 191 -11.79 -11.82 22.53
C LEU A 191 -11.85 -13.20 21.85
N GLU A 192 -11.55 -13.31 20.58
CA GLU A 192 -11.41 -14.59 19.87
C GLU A 192 -10.37 -15.51 20.52
N ALA A 193 -9.16 -14.97 20.78
CA ALA A 193 -8.06 -15.73 21.38
C ALA A 193 -8.32 -16.17 22.82
N THR A 194 -9.28 -15.56 23.50
CA THR A 194 -9.69 -15.90 24.87
C THR A 194 -11.00 -16.69 24.93
N GLY A 195 -11.66 -16.91 23.79
CA GLY A 195 -12.90 -17.67 23.69
C GLY A 195 -14.15 -16.93 24.19
N PHE A 196 -14.08 -15.59 24.27
CA PHE A 196 -15.25 -14.76 24.62
C PHE A 196 -16.12 -14.46 23.39
N ASP A 197 -17.35 -14.04 23.64
CA ASP A 197 -18.27 -13.61 22.57
C ASP A 197 -17.72 -12.36 21.86
N THR A 198 -17.57 -12.46 20.56
CA THR A 198 -17.04 -11.40 19.68
C THR A 198 -18.12 -10.63 18.94
N THR A 199 -19.38 -11.05 19.01
CA THR A 199 -20.49 -10.54 18.18
C THR A 199 -20.57 -9.02 18.20
N LYS A 200 -20.56 -8.41 19.39
CA LYS A 200 -20.62 -6.95 19.51
C LYS A 200 -19.34 -6.26 19.06
N ALA A 201 -18.18 -6.80 19.42
CA ALA A 201 -16.88 -6.24 19.02
C ALA A 201 -16.68 -6.29 17.51
N GLN A 202 -17.09 -7.37 16.87
CA GLN A 202 -17.06 -7.53 15.40
C GLN A 202 -18.01 -6.54 14.71
N ALA A 203 -19.21 -6.34 15.24
CA ALA A 203 -20.13 -5.34 14.70
C ALA A 203 -19.55 -3.93 14.76
N ASP A 204 -18.94 -3.55 15.89
CA ASP A 204 -18.31 -2.24 16.11
C ASP A 204 -17.08 -2.06 15.18
N PHE A 205 -16.30 -3.11 14.93
CA PHE A 205 -15.20 -3.09 13.98
C PHE A 205 -15.70 -2.92 12.54
N ASN A 206 -16.69 -3.71 12.12
CA ASN A 206 -17.25 -3.67 10.77
C ASN A 206 -17.83 -2.28 10.45
N GLN A 207 -18.49 -1.64 11.44
CA GLN A 207 -19.04 -0.30 11.26
C GLN A 207 -17.95 0.73 10.99
N ILE A 208 -16.85 0.72 11.76
CA ILE A 208 -15.76 1.68 11.57
C ILE A 208 -14.97 1.39 10.29
N PHE A 209 -14.77 0.11 9.97
CA PHE A 209 -14.09 -0.32 8.74
C PHE A 209 -14.88 0.15 7.51
N ALA A 210 -16.19 -0.09 7.46
CA ALA A 210 -17.05 0.36 6.37
C ALA A 210 -17.07 1.89 6.22
N PHE A 211 -17.07 2.63 7.35
CA PHE A 211 -17.01 4.09 7.32
C PHE A 211 -15.69 4.59 6.73
N LEU A 212 -14.55 4.07 7.18
CA LEU A 212 -13.23 4.53 6.73
C LEU A 212 -12.98 4.16 5.27
N THR A 213 -13.28 2.94 4.87
CA THR A 213 -13.12 2.51 3.45
C THR A 213 -14.08 3.23 2.51
N GLY A 214 -15.27 3.60 2.99
CA GLY A 214 -16.21 4.42 2.23
C GLY A 214 -15.73 5.86 2.04
N THR A 215 -15.05 6.44 3.04
CA THR A 215 -14.53 7.81 2.96
C THR A 215 -13.23 7.91 2.16
N GLU A 216 -12.41 6.86 2.11
CA GLU A 216 -11.18 6.85 1.30
C GLU A 216 -11.47 6.86 -0.21
N LYS A 217 -12.51 6.19 -0.65
CA LYS A 217 -12.89 6.15 -2.08
C LYS A 217 -13.39 7.48 -2.64
N GLY A 218 -13.44 8.51 -1.82
CA GLY A 218 -14.09 9.77 -2.17
C GLY A 218 -15.60 9.61 -2.37
N ALA A 219 -16.32 10.71 -2.45
CA ALA A 219 -17.71 10.65 -2.91
C ALA A 219 -17.71 10.11 -4.35
N PRO A 220 -18.51 9.09 -4.69
CA PRO A 220 -18.60 8.64 -6.07
C PRO A 220 -19.02 9.84 -6.92
N VAL A 221 -18.22 10.17 -7.94
CA VAL A 221 -18.61 11.17 -8.93
C VAL A 221 -19.82 10.58 -9.64
N LEU A 222 -20.98 11.17 -9.40
CA LEU A 222 -22.20 10.87 -10.16
C LEU A 222 -21.96 11.37 -11.59
N ASP A 223 -21.49 10.48 -12.46
CA ASP A 223 -21.46 10.76 -13.89
C ASP A 223 -22.91 10.69 -14.43
N ALA A 224 -23.56 11.85 -14.44
CA ALA A 224 -24.89 11.98 -15.01
C ALA A 224 -24.91 11.83 -16.55
N GLY A 225 -23.74 11.69 -17.18
CA GLY A 225 -23.59 11.67 -18.63
C GLY A 225 -23.53 10.28 -19.28
N GLY A 226 -23.50 9.18 -18.51
CA GLY A 226 -23.52 7.81 -19.04
C GLY A 226 -22.37 7.44 -19.99
N GLY A 227 -21.30 8.22 -20.05
CA GLY A 227 -20.13 7.99 -20.90
C GLY A 227 -19.07 7.11 -20.22
N ARG A 228 -18.65 6.04 -20.86
CA ARG A 228 -17.49 5.22 -20.48
C ARG A 228 -16.17 5.96 -20.76
N GLY A 229 -16.01 7.21 -20.28
CA GLY A 229 -14.77 7.98 -20.38
C GLY A 229 -14.03 7.98 -19.05
N PHE A 230 -12.73 8.19 -19.08
CA PHE A 230 -11.97 8.49 -17.85
C PHE A 230 -12.63 9.69 -17.16
N PRO A 231 -13.04 9.59 -15.89
CA PRO A 231 -13.81 10.66 -15.22
C PRO A 231 -13.05 11.98 -15.09
N TYR A 232 -11.75 11.99 -15.37
CA TYR A 232 -10.88 13.17 -15.29
C TYR A 232 -10.50 13.76 -16.65
N LEU A 233 -10.86 13.10 -17.77
CA LEU A 233 -10.57 13.57 -19.11
C LEU A 233 -11.91 13.84 -19.86
N GLY A 234 -12.48 15.00 -19.63
CA GLY A 234 -13.60 15.53 -20.41
C GLY A 234 -13.10 16.43 -21.53
N TYR A 235 -13.93 16.66 -22.55
CA TYR A 235 -13.63 17.60 -23.65
C TYR A 235 -13.26 19.01 -23.15
N SER A 236 -13.68 19.38 -21.95
CA SER A 236 -13.41 20.69 -21.35
C SER A 236 -11.99 20.84 -20.77
N ASN A 237 -11.29 19.75 -20.53
CA ASN A 237 -9.93 19.77 -19.98
C ASN A 237 -8.87 19.07 -20.87
N ILE A 238 -9.25 18.69 -22.08
CA ILE A 238 -8.32 18.32 -23.14
C ILE A 238 -7.97 19.58 -23.90
N PRO A 239 -6.69 19.98 -24.02
CA PRO A 239 -6.31 21.11 -24.84
C PRO A 239 -6.76 20.89 -26.28
N ASP A 240 -7.46 21.87 -26.86
CA ASP A 240 -7.76 21.86 -28.28
C ASP A 240 -6.46 21.99 -29.05
N THR A 241 -6.03 20.92 -29.66
CA THR A 241 -4.78 20.88 -30.45
C THR A 241 -4.97 21.35 -31.88
N GLY A 242 -6.18 21.72 -32.28
CA GLY A 242 -6.50 22.11 -33.67
C GLY A 242 -6.33 20.97 -34.68
N PHE A 243 -6.09 19.73 -34.26
CA PHE A 243 -6.05 18.56 -35.11
C PHE A 243 -7.47 18.01 -35.28
N GLY A 244 -8.04 18.18 -36.48
CA GLY A 244 -9.31 17.56 -36.84
C GLY A 244 -10.36 18.51 -37.41
N LEU A 245 -9.96 19.64 -37.99
CA LEU A 245 -10.80 20.45 -38.90
C LEU A 245 -10.46 20.11 -40.33
#